data_099d0bb8df780aa0141d4ee7522a2341
#
_entry.id   099d0bb8df780aa0141d4ee7522a2341
#
_cell.length_a   1.000
_cell.length_b   1.000
_cell.length_c   1.000
_cell.angle_alpha   90.00
_cell.angle_beta   90.00
_cell.angle_gamma   90.00
#
_symmetry.space_group_name_H-M   'P 1'
#
loop_
_entity.id
_entity.type
_entity.pdbx_description
1 polymer ?
#
loop_
_entity_poly.entity_id
_entity_poly.type
_entity_poly.pdbx_seq_one_letter_code
_entity_poly.pdbx_strand_id
1 'polypeptide(L)'
;NEENQRRETWDETVSRYFDFFEKHLKENHNLSKPQFDETRKYLEKAVLYLNIMPSMRALMSAGKALERDNVAGFNCSYVAVDNVRAFDETLYILMCGTGVGFSVERQYINELPDLPEELHNTDTVIKVADSKIGWAKAYKELMSLLYVGQIPTWDVSNIRPYGARLKTFGGRASGPAPLEELFD
;
A
#
# COMPACT_ATOMS: atom_id res chain seq x y z
N ASN A 1 7.15 -17.31 9.19
CA ASN A 1 8.22 -17.21 10.22
C ASN A 1 9.58 -17.27 9.49
N GLU A 2 10.29 -16.13 9.44
CA GLU A 2 11.56 -16.03 8.71
C GLU A 2 12.68 -16.85 9.36
N GLU A 3 12.71 -16.94 10.68
CA GLU A 3 13.72 -17.68 11.44
C GLU A 3 13.63 -19.19 11.19
N ASN A 4 12.41 -19.72 11.10
CA ASN A 4 12.16 -21.13 10.92
C ASN A 4 11.92 -21.54 9.46
N GLN A 5 11.98 -20.60 8.50
CA GLN A 5 11.73 -20.81 7.07
C GLN A 5 10.42 -21.55 6.74
N ARG A 6 9.40 -21.40 7.58
CA ARG A 6 8.08 -22.00 7.45
C ARG A 6 6.97 -20.96 7.59
N ARG A 7 5.74 -21.34 7.26
CA ARG A 7 4.56 -20.52 7.55
C ARG A 7 4.35 -20.41 9.07
N GLU A 8 3.76 -19.30 9.50
CA GLU A 8 3.28 -19.16 10.88
C GLU A 8 2.21 -20.21 11.20
N THR A 9 2.19 -20.66 12.44
CA THR A 9 1.05 -21.37 13.01
C THR A 9 -0.07 -20.39 13.35
N TRP A 10 -1.26 -20.91 13.65
CA TRP A 10 -2.38 -20.06 14.09
C TRP A 10 -2.05 -19.30 15.39
N ASP A 11 -1.46 -19.97 16.35
CA ASP A 11 -1.02 -19.36 17.62
C ASP A 11 -0.02 -18.21 17.37
N GLU A 12 0.99 -18.43 16.53
CA GLU A 12 1.97 -17.40 16.17
C GLU A 12 1.32 -16.21 15.48
N THR A 13 0.34 -16.45 14.60
CA THR A 13 -0.39 -15.37 13.91
C THR A 13 -1.20 -14.54 14.89
N VAL A 14 -1.91 -15.19 15.81
CA VAL A 14 -2.71 -14.52 16.84
C VAL A 14 -1.82 -13.74 17.81
N SER A 15 -0.73 -14.35 18.30
CA SER A 15 0.21 -13.65 19.18
C SER A 15 0.82 -12.43 18.50
N ARG A 16 1.27 -12.53 17.24
CA ARG A 16 1.81 -11.39 16.47
C ARG A 16 0.80 -10.26 16.32
N TYR A 17 -0.48 -10.59 16.09
CA TYR A 17 -1.56 -9.61 16.02
C TYR A 17 -1.71 -8.84 17.33
N PHE A 18 -1.80 -9.53 18.45
CA PHE A 18 -1.95 -8.90 19.76
C PHE A 18 -0.70 -8.15 20.21
N ASP A 19 0.49 -8.65 19.91
CA ASP A 19 1.77 -7.97 20.20
C ASP A 19 1.88 -6.63 19.46
N PHE A 20 1.47 -6.61 18.18
CA PHE A 20 1.44 -5.38 17.40
C PHE A 20 0.50 -4.34 18.00
N PHE A 21 -0.76 -4.72 18.29
CA PHE A 21 -1.73 -3.78 18.84
C PHE A 21 -1.39 -3.37 20.28
N GLU A 22 -0.83 -4.25 21.10
CA GLU A 22 -0.33 -3.89 22.42
C GLU A 22 0.72 -2.79 22.33
N LYS A 23 1.72 -2.98 21.48
CA LYS A 23 2.76 -1.98 21.25
C LYS A 23 2.15 -0.65 20.76
N HIS A 24 1.31 -0.71 19.74
CA HIS A 24 0.68 0.44 19.13
C HIS A 24 -0.17 1.25 20.12
N LEU A 25 -0.98 0.56 20.93
CA LEU A 25 -1.85 1.19 21.92
C LEU A 25 -1.06 1.79 23.09
N LYS A 26 0.03 1.16 23.51
CA LYS A 26 0.93 1.72 24.57
C LYS A 26 1.65 2.97 24.07
N GLU A 27 2.14 2.98 22.83
CA GLU A 27 2.89 4.09 22.28
C GLU A 27 1.99 5.31 21.96
N ASN A 28 0.75 5.08 21.54
CA ASN A 28 -0.10 6.15 20.99
C ASN A 28 -1.30 6.54 21.88
N HIS A 29 -1.70 5.69 22.85
CA HIS A 29 -2.95 5.89 23.57
C HIS A 29 -2.85 5.82 25.09
N ASN A 30 -1.66 5.79 25.67
CA ASN A 30 -1.40 5.80 27.13
C ASN A 30 -2.24 4.79 27.93
N LEU A 31 -2.57 3.63 27.35
CA LEU A 31 -3.34 2.60 28.04
C LEU A 31 -2.55 2.02 29.22
N SER A 32 -3.20 1.92 30.37
CA SER A 32 -2.58 1.32 31.55
C SER A 32 -2.33 -0.18 31.33
N LYS A 33 -1.14 -0.64 31.70
CA LYS A 33 -0.72 -2.03 31.50
C LYS A 33 -1.69 -3.07 32.10
N PRO A 34 -2.22 -2.93 33.32
CA PRO A 34 -3.12 -3.94 33.93
C PRO A 34 -4.41 -4.15 33.14
N GLN A 35 -5.06 -3.07 32.69
CA GLN A 35 -6.31 -3.16 31.92
C GLN A 35 -6.10 -3.83 30.56
N PHE A 36 -4.95 -3.56 29.93
CA PHE A 36 -4.63 -4.17 28.65
C PHE A 36 -4.36 -5.67 28.81
N ASP A 37 -3.57 -6.08 29.82
CA ASP A 37 -3.18 -7.47 30.02
C ASP A 37 -4.41 -8.37 30.27
N GLU A 38 -5.39 -7.91 31.02
CA GLU A 38 -6.65 -8.66 31.27
C GLU A 38 -7.49 -8.76 29.99
N THR A 39 -7.69 -7.64 29.29
CA THR A 39 -8.44 -7.60 28.03
C THR A 39 -7.77 -8.46 26.96
N ARG A 40 -6.45 -8.35 26.82
CA ARG A 40 -5.68 -9.17 25.88
C ARG A 40 -5.88 -10.66 26.14
N LYS A 41 -5.69 -11.10 27.38
CA LYS A 41 -5.83 -12.52 27.74
C LYS A 41 -7.19 -13.10 27.34
N TYR A 42 -8.26 -12.33 27.54
CA TYR A 42 -9.60 -12.74 27.16
C TYR A 42 -9.79 -12.79 25.65
N LEU A 43 -9.41 -11.71 24.94
CA LEU A 43 -9.60 -11.59 23.50
C LEU A 43 -8.69 -12.55 22.70
N GLU A 44 -7.44 -12.70 23.10
CA GLU A 44 -6.50 -13.63 22.48
C GLU A 44 -7.03 -15.06 22.54
N LYS A 45 -7.54 -15.48 23.70
CA LYS A 45 -8.19 -16.79 23.87
C LYS A 45 -9.43 -16.92 22.97
N ALA A 46 -10.27 -15.89 22.90
CA ALA A 46 -11.48 -15.92 22.06
C ALA A 46 -11.15 -16.04 20.57
N VAL A 47 -10.07 -15.38 20.11
CA VAL A 47 -9.59 -15.50 18.73
C VAL A 47 -8.97 -16.88 18.48
N LEU A 48 -8.13 -17.38 19.39
CA LEU A 48 -7.50 -18.71 19.26
C LEU A 48 -8.54 -19.83 19.10
N TYR A 49 -9.64 -19.76 19.86
CA TYR A 49 -10.73 -20.73 19.77
C TYR A 49 -11.80 -20.41 18.72
N LEU A 50 -11.55 -19.40 17.86
CA LEU A 50 -12.47 -18.96 16.78
C LEU A 50 -13.85 -18.51 17.27
N ASN A 51 -13.99 -18.11 18.52
CA ASN A 51 -15.24 -17.54 19.04
C ASN A 51 -15.49 -16.15 18.49
N ILE A 52 -14.43 -15.40 18.20
CA ILE A 52 -14.45 -14.12 17.49
C ILE A 52 -13.34 -14.12 16.47
N MET A 53 -13.51 -13.34 15.41
CA MET A 53 -12.51 -13.18 14.37
C MET A 53 -12.29 -11.70 14.09
N PRO A 54 -11.07 -11.16 14.29
CA PRO A 54 -10.74 -9.82 13.84
C PRO A 54 -10.67 -9.75 12.32
N SER A 55 -10.49 -8.54 11.78
CA SER A 55 -10.27 -8.37 10.34
C SER A 55 -9.15 -9.28 9.85
N MET A 56 -9.43 -10.10 8.83
CA MET A 56 -8.41 -10.96 8.21
C MET A 56 -7.23 -10.14 7.67
N ARG A 57 -7.52 -8.94 7.18
CA ARG A 57 -6.48 -8.03 6.70
C ARG A 57 -5.57 -7.59 7.85
N ALA A 58 -6.14 -7.24 9.01
CA ALA A 58 -5.36 -6.88 10.18
C ALA A 58 -4.56 -8.08 10.72
N LEU A 59 -5.14 -9.28 10.77
CA LEU A 59 -4.42 -10.51 11.13
C LEU A 59 -3.23 -10.78 10.21
N MET A 60 -3.40 -10.58 8.89
CA MET A 60 -2.36 -10.81 7.91
C MET A 60 -1.24 -9.77 7.99
N SER A 61 -1.58 -8.50 8.21
CA SER A 61 -0.66 -7.36 8.07
C SER A 61 -0.10 -6.83 9.39
N ALA A 62 -0.66 -7.19 10.55
CA ALA A 62 -0.14 -6.78 11.86
C ALA A 62 1.36 -7.11 11.99
N GLY A 63 2.13 -6.20 12.56
CA GLY A 63 3.59 -6.25 12.64
C GLY A 63 4.25 -5.41 11.55
N LYS A 64 5.33 -5.89 10.95
CA LYS A 64 6.21 -5.13 10.02
C LYS A 64 5.47 -4.41 8.88
N ALA A 65 4.37 -4.97 8.38
CA ALA A 65 3.62 -4.37 7.30
C ALA A 65 2.86 -3.12 7.76
N LEU A 66 2.11 -3.20 8.87
CA LEU A 66 1.39 -2.07 9.45
C LEU A 66 2.32 -1.03 10.10
N GLU A 67 3.45 -1.47 10.69
CA GLU A 67 4.48 -0.55 11.20
C GLU A 67 5.06 0.32 10.09
N ARG A 68 5.17 -0.24 8.89
CA ARG A 68 5.68 0.48 7.71
C ARG A 68 4.63 1.37 7.07
N ASP A 69 3.38 0.90 6.99
CA ASP A 69 2.31 1.55 6.25
C ASP A 69 0.93 1.10 6.73
N ASN A 70 0.22 1.99 7.40
CA ASN A 70 -1.10 1.71 7.94
C ASN A 70 -2.16 1.44 6.86
N VAL A 71 -1.98 1.90 5.63
CA VAL A 71 -2.89 1.64 4.50
C VAL A 71 -3.05 0.14 4.26
N ALA A 72 -2.01 -0.65 4.52
CA ALA A 72 -2.06 -2.11 4.42
C ALA A 72 -3.09 -2.78 5.35
N GLY A 73 -3.58 -2.10 6.36
CA GLY A 73 -4.62 -2.59 7.29
C GLY A 73 -6.04 -2.47 6.76
N PHE A 74 -6.27 -1.75 5.68
CA PHE A 74 -7.60 -1.51 5.12
C PHE A 74 -7.87 -2.44 3.94
N ASN A 75 -9.10 -2.96 3.85
CA ASN A 75 -9.52 -3.78 2.72
C ASN A 75 -9.88 -2.94 1.49
N CYS A 76 -10.57 -1.83 1.72
CA CYS A 76 -11.12 -0.96 0.68
C CYS A 76 -10.91 0.50 1.03
N SER A 77 -10.85 1.33 -0.01
CA SER A 77 -10.78 2.77 0.06
C SER A 77 -11.61 3.40 -1.06
N TYR A 78 -11.72 4.70 -1.04
CA TYR A 78 -12.40 5.47 -2.07
C TYR A 78 -11.56 6.70 -2.41
N VAL A 79 -11.48 7.03 -3.70
CA VAL A 79 -10.80 8.23 -4.21
C VAL A 79 -11.75 8.95 -5.17
N ALA A 80 -11.98 10.25 -4.96
CA ALA A 80 -12.58 11.10 -5.96
C ALA A 80 -11.50 11.56 -6.94
N VAL A 81 -11.79 11.51 -8.25
CA VAL A 81 -10.84 11.97 -9.28
C VAL A 81 -11.09 13.46 -9.52
N ASP A 82 -10.68 14.29 -8.55
CA ASP A 82 -10.86 15.73 -8.53
C ASP A 82 -9.55 16.53 -8.68
N ASN A 83 -8.45 15.84 -8.69
CA ASN A 83 -7.12 16.40 -8.92
C ASN A 83 -6.18 15.36 -9.51
N VAL A 84 -5.07 15.82 -10.12
CA VAL A 84 -4.10 14.95 -10.81
C VAL A 84 -3.45 13.92 -9.89
N ARG A 85 -3.43 14.19 -8.58
CA ARG A 85 -2.86 13.27 -7.61
C ARG A 85 -3.72 12.03 -7.34
N ALA A 86 -4.99 12.05 -7.71
CA ALA A 86 -5.86 10.89 -7.57
C ALA A 86 -5.28 9.65 -8.28
N PHE A 87 -4.52 9.84 -9.35
CA PHE A 87 -3.88 8.76 -10.11
C PHE A 87 -2.75 8.09 -9.33
N ASP A 88 -1.78 8.87 -8.82
CA ASP A 88 -0.64 8.33 -8.05
C ASP A 88 -1.07 7.79 -6.68
N GLU A 89 -2.05 8.40 -6.06
CA GLU A 89 -2.64 7.92 -4.80
C GLU A 89 -3.35 6.58 -4.99
N THR A 90 -4.14 6.43 -6.05
CA THR A 90 -4.79 5.16 -6.41
C THR A 90 -3.75 4.06 -6.61
N LEU A 91 -2.71 4.31 -7.41
CA LEU A 91 -1.62 3.35 -7.63
C LEU A 91 -0.94 2.94 -6.31
N TYR A 92 -0.63 3.92 -5.45
CA TYR A 92 -0.01 3.66 -4.16
C TYR A 92 -0.87 2.78 -3.23
N ILE A 93 -2.16 3.10 -3.13
CA ILE A 93 -3.11 2.36 -2.30
C ILE A 93 -3.27 0.92 -2.80
N LEU A 94 -3.40 0.73 -4.13
CA LEU A 94 -3.45 -0.60 -4.74
C LEU A 94 -2.18 -1.42 -4.46
N MET A 95 -0.99 -0.78 -4.54
CA MET A 95 0.27 -1.45 -4.19
C MET A 95 0.41 -1.77 -2.70
N CYS A 96 -0.36 -1.12 -1.81
CA CYS A 96 -0.49 -1.52 -0.42
C CYS A 96 -1.43 -2.73 -0.24
N GLY A 97 -2.07 -3.18 -1.32
CA GLY A 97 -2.99 -4.32 -1.33
C GLY A 97 -4.41 -3.95 -0.92
N THR A 98 -4.73 -2.68 -0.83
CA THR A 98 -6.08 -2.16 -0.53
C THR A 98 -6.82 -1.93 -1.84
N GLY A 99 -8.06 -2.39 -1.95
CA GLY A 99 -8.93 -2.11 -3.10
C GLY A 99 -9.31 -0.63 -3.15
N VAL A 100 -9.41 -0.06 -4.35
CA VAL A 100 -9.80 1.33 -4.54
C VAL A 100 -11.06 1.40 -5.39
N GLY A 101 -12.14 1.94 -4.81
CA GLY A 101 -13.26 2.47 -5.55
C GLY A 101 -12.98 3.92 -5.94
N PHE A 102 -13.34 4.34 -7.13
CA PHE A 102 -13.11 5.72 -7.55
C PHE A 102 -14.39 6.32 -8.16
N SER A 103 -14.49 7.65 -8.10
CA SER A 103 -15.57 8.38 -8.78
C SER A 103 -15.00 9.31 -9.84
N VAL A 104 -15.59 9.22 -11.01
CA VAL A 104 -15.36 10.10 -12.17
C VAL A 104 -16.62 10.89 -12.51
N GLU A 105 -17.45 11.19 -11.51
CA GLU A 105 -18.63 12.03 -11.67
C GLU A 105 -18.23 13.46 -12.05
N ARG A 106 -19.12 14.13 -12.80
CA ARG A 106 -18.84 15.47 -13.36
C ARG A 106 -18.37 16.50 -12.33
N GLN A 107 -18.92 16.45 -11.11
CA GLN A 107 -18.54 17.36 -10.03
C GLN A 107 -17.06 17.23 -9.63
N TYR A 108 -16.47 16.05 -9.77
CA TYR A 108 -15.07 15.82 -9.46
C TYR A 108 -14.18 16.09 -10.69
N ILE A 109 -14.55 15.54 -11.85
CA ILE A 109 -13.72 15.71 -13.06
C ILE A 109 -13.63 17.17 -13.48
N ASN A 110 -14.65 17.98 -13.24
CA ASN A 110 -14.62 19.41 -13.54
C ASN A 110 -13.60 20.19 -12.70
N GLU A 111 -13.07 19.63 -11.62
CA GLU A 111 -11.99 20.22 -10.82
C GLU A 111 -10.59 19.91 -11.37
N LEU A 112 -10.49 18.97 -12.31
CA LEU A 112 -9.20 18.67 -12.97
C LEU A 112 -8.75 19.85 -13.83
N PRO A 113 -7.44 20.10 -13.93
CA PRO A 113 -6.90 21.08 -14.87
C PRO A 113 -7.27 20.72 -16.31
N ASP A 114 -7.42 21.74 -17.15
CA ASP A 114 -7.60 21.55 -18.59
C ASP A 114 -6.41 20.79 -19.19
N LEU A 115 -6.70 19.90 -20.12
CA LEU A 115 -5.66 19.20 -20.87
C LEU A 115 -5.11 20.10 -21.98
N PRO A 116 -3.80 20.02 -22.26
CA PRO A 116 -3.21 20.74 -23.39
C PRO A 116 -3.76 20.19 -24.72
N GLU A 117 -3.90 21.06 -25.72
CA GLU A 117 -4.38 20.68 -27.03
C GLU A 117 -3.36 19.78 -27.78
N GLU A 118 -2.07 19.95 -27.51
CA GLU A 118 -0.99 19.20 -28.14
C GLU A 118 -0.01 18.64 -27.10
N LEU A 119 0.51 17.44 -27.37
CA LEU A 119 1.56 16.80 -26.61
C LEU A 119 2.86 16.76 -27.39
N HIS A 120 3.97 17.09 -26.76
CA HIS A 120 5.29 17.12 -27.35
C HIS A 120 6.29 16.22 -26.65
N ASN A 121 7.05 15.43 -27.37
CA ASN A 121 8.15 14.64 -26.82
C ASN A 121 9.20 15.55 -26.18
N THR A 122 9.70 15.13 -25.00
CA THR A 122 10.77 15.85 -24.32
C THR A 122 11.94 14.93 -23.99
N ASP A 123 13.10 15.54 -23.69
CA ASP A 123 14.30 14.82 -23.26
C ASP A 123 14.24 14.42 -21.75
N THR A 124 13.10 14.66 -21.08
CA THR A 124 12.92 14.31 -19.66
C THR A 124 12.88 12.81 -19.51
N VAL A 125 13.68 12.28 -18.58
CA VAL A 125 13.74 10.85 -18.25
C VAL A 125 13.31 10.65 -16.81
N ILE A 126 12.17 10.00 -16.59
CA ILE A 126 11.67 9.63 -15.26
C ILE A 126 12.42 8.39 -14.77
N LYS A 127 13.21 8.54 -13.70
CA LYS A 127 13.94 7.43 -13.09
C LYS A 127 13.11 6.78 -11.99
N VAL A 128 12.74 5.51 -12.18
CA VAL A 128 11.88 4.79 -11.26
C VAL A 128 12.69 4.09 -10.17
N ALA A 129 12.41 4.40 -8.91
CA ALA A 129 13.02 3.72 -7.78
C ALA A 129 12.27 2.42 -7.43
N ASP A 130 13.00 1.37 -7.01
CA ASP A 130 12.48 0.04 -6.66
C ASP A 130 11.73 0.02 -5.32
N SER A 131 10.61 0.74 -5.26
CA SER A 131 9.72 0.79 -4.08
C SER A 131 8.32 1.25 -4.47
N LYS A 132 7.30 0.93 -3.66
CA LYS A 132 5.92 1.42 -3.85
C LYS A 132 5.87 2.95 -4.00
N ILE A 133 6.54 3.66 -3.12
CA ILE A 133 6.63 5.13 -3.16
C ILE A 133 7.36 5.59 -4.43
N GLY A 134 8.39 4.86 -4.86
CA GLY A 134 9.13 5.16 -6.10
C GLY A 134 8.25 5.06 -7.34
N TRP A 135 7.45 4.02 -7.43
CA TRP A 135 6.48 3.83 -8.53
C TRP A 135 5.41 4.92 -8.52
N ALA A 136 4.80 5.20 -7.35
CA ALA A 136 3.80 6.26 -7.23
C ALA A 136 4.37 7.65 -7.59
N LYS A 137 5.60 7.96 -7.17
CA LYS A 137 6.28 9.21 -7.54
C LYS A 137 6.55 9.31 -9.05
N ALA A 138 6.99 8.23 -9.67
CA ALA A 138 7.22 8.20 -11.12
C ALA A 138 5.91 8.39 -11.88
N TYR A 139 4.82 7.74 -11.45
CA TYR A 139 3.50 7.94 -12.05
C TYR A 139 2.96 9.36 -11.85
N LYS A 140 3.14 9.92 -10.65
CA LYS A 140 2.82 11.34 -10.40
C LYS A 140 3.57 12.28 -11.34
N GLU A 141 4.87 12.04 -11.52
CA GLU A 141 5.72 12.86 -12.42
C GLU A 141 5.24 12.74 -13.86
N LEU A 142 4.94 11.51 -14.33
CA LEU A 142 4.37 11.28 -15.66
C LEU A 142 3.07 12.07 -15.84
N MET A 143 2.10 11.91 -14.94
CA MET A 143 0.81 12.63 -15.02
C MET A 143 1.00 14.15 -15.00
N SER A 144 1.90 14.65 -14.16
CA SER A 144 2.19 16.10 -14.10
C SER A 144 2.78 16.63 -15.40
N LEU A 145 3.65 15.86 -16.07
CA LEU A 145 4.23 16.22 -17.36
C LEU A 145 3.19 16.16 -18.49
N LEU A 146 2.35 15.13 -18.52
CA LEU A 146 1.28 15.02 -19.52
C LEU A 146 0.28 16.18 -19.41
N TYR A 147 -0.08 16.61 -18.21
CA TYR A 147 -0.97 17.76 -17.98
C TYR A 147 -0.36 19.12 -18.40
N VAL A 148 0.94 19.18 -18.63
CA VAL A 148 1.60 20.37 -19.22
C VAL A 148 2.05 20.16 -20.67
N GLY A 149 1.55 19.12 -21.33
CA GLY A 149 1.80 18.85 -22.75
C GLY A 149 3.13 18.16 -23.05
N GLN A 150 3.78 17.56 -22.06
CA GLN A 150 5.09 16.95 -22.21
C GLN A 150 5.01 15.42 -22.15
N ILE A 151 5.57 14.74 -23.14
CA ILE A 151 5.72 13.27 -23.15
C ILE A 151 7.17 12.96 -22.77
N PRO A 152 7.40 12.45 -21.53
CA PRO A 152 8.73 12.01 -21.09
C PRO A 152 9.05 10.61 -21.59
N THR A 153 10.30 10.19 -21.38
CA THR A 153 10.71 8.79 -21.37
C THR A 153 10.92 8.31 -19.93
N TRP A 154 11.11 7.01 -19.73
CA TRP A 154 11.33 6.46 -18.37
C TRP A 154 12.46 5.43 -18.35
N ASP A 155 13.09 5.33 -17.19
CA ASP A 155 14.16 4.37 -16.90
C ASP A 155 13.73 3.50 -15.72
N VAL A 156 13.46 2.23 -16.01
CA VAL A 156 13.05 1.18 -15.05
C VAL A 156 14.20 0.24 -14.67
N SER A 157 15.41 0.52 -15.09
CA SER A 157 16.60 -0.33 -14.91
C SER A 157 16.89 -0.66 -13.44
N ASN A 158 16.47 0.19 -12.51
CA ASN A 158 16.65 0.00 -11.08
C ASN A 158 15.60 -0.93 -10.45
N ILE A 159 14.52 -1.27 -11.16
CA ILE A 159 13.46 -2.13 -10.63
C ILE A 159 13.94 -3.58 -10.58
N ARG A 160 13.69 -4.24 -9.45
CA ARG A 160 14.01 -5.66 -9.29
C ARG A 160 13.33 -6.52 -10.34
N PRO A 161 14.01 -7.60 -10.80
CA PRO A 161 13.47 -8.45 -11.86
C PRO A 161 12.24 -9.23 -11.38
N TYR A 162 11.45 -9.69 -12.35
CA TYR A 162 10.36 -10.62 -12.13
C TYR A 162 10.79 -11.82 -11.27
N GLY A 163 9.96 -12.23 -10.34
CA GLY A 163 10.20 -13.37 -9.48
C GLY A 163 11.09 -13.12 -8.25
N ALA A 164 11.71 -11.94 -8.11
CA ALA A 164 12.47 -11.57 -6.91
C ALA A 164 11.57 -11.60 -5.66
N ARG A 165 12.12 -12.04 -4.51
CA ARG A 165 11.36 -12.17 -3.27
C ARG A 165 10.99 -10.81 -2.68
N LEU A 166 9.72 -10.64 -2.33
CA LEU A 166 9.25 -9.45 -1.60
C LEU A 166 9.56 -9.58 -0.11
N LYS A 167 10.07 -8.49 0.49
CA LYS A 167 10.56 -8.50 1.88
C LYS A 167 9.48 -8.28 2.94
N THR A 168 8.37 -7.62 2.60
CA THR A 168 7.39 -7.14 3.59
C THR A 168 6.17 -8.05 3.68
N PHE A 169 5.54 -8.37 2.56
CA PHE A 169 4.31 -9.17 2.50
C PHE A 169 4.54 -10.62 2.06
N GLY A 170 5.78 -10.98 1.77
CA GLY A 170 6.06 -12.23 1.06
C GLY A 170 5.59 -12.18 -0.40
N GLY A 171 5.73 -13.30 -1.11
CA GLY A 171 5.43 -13.35 -2.54
C GLY A 171 6.62 -12.92 -3.41
N ARG A 172 6.34 -12.68 -4.68
CA ARG A 172 7.35 -12.38 -5.70
C ARG A 172 7.03 -11.10 -6.43
N ALA A 173 8.07 -10.39 -6.86
CA ALA A 173 7.96 -9.16 -7.63
C ALA A 173 7.43 -9.43 -9.04
N SER A 174 6.65 -8.50 -9.56
CA SER A 174 6.15 -8.51 -10.95
C SER A 174 7.22 -8.12 -11.97
N GLY A 175 8.35 -7.56 -11.54
CA GLY A 175 9.28 -6.88 -12.45
C GLY A 175 8.75 -5.52 -12.93
N PRO A 176 9.45 -4.87 -13.88
CA PRO A 176 9.08 -3.55 -14.38
C PRO A 176 7.89 -3.56 -15.36
N ALA A 177 7.67 -4.63 -16.11
CA ALA A 177 6.71 -4.69 -17.21
C ALA A 177 5.31 -4.13 -16.90
N PRO A 178 4.65 -4.41 -15.76
CA PRO A 178 3.33 -3.84 -15.49
C PRO A 178 3.33 -2.32 -15.29
N LEU A 179 4.46 -1.73 -14.91
CA LEU A 179 4.56 -0.28 -14.78
C LEU A 179 4.80 0.36 -16.16
N GLU A 180 5.61 -0.27 -17.01
CA GLU A 180 5.81 0.16 -18.40
C GLU A 180 4.49 0.12 -19.16
N GLU A 181 3.72 -0.98 -19.04
CA GLU A 181 2.38 -1.11 -19.64
C GLU A 181 1.38 -0.05 -19.12
N LEU A 182 1.55 0.44 -17.90
CA LEU A 182 0.73 1.54 -17.36
C LEU A 182 1.15 2.89 -17.94
N PHE A 183 2.44 3.07 -18.27
CA PHE A 183 2.99 4.34 -18.76
C PHE A 183 2.78 4.53 -20.28
N ASP A 184 2.70 3.43 -21.03
CA ASP A 184 2.39 3.40 -22.47
C ASP A 184 0.91 3.74 -22.76
#